data_0315d7a2d84ec5c5efcaae6094a0b511
#
_entry.id   0315d7a2d84ec5c5efcaae6094a0b511
#
_cell.length_a   1.000
_cell.length_b   1.000
_cell.length_c   1.000
_cell.angle_alpha   90.00
_cell.angle_beta   90.00
_cell.angle_gamma   90.00
#
_symmetry.space_group_name_H-M   'P 1'
#
loop_
_entity.id
_entity.type
_entity.pdbx_description
1 polymer ?
#
loop_
_entity_poly.entity_id
_entity_poly.type
_entity_poly.pdbx_seq_one_letter_code
_entity_poly.pdbx_strand_id
1 'polypeptide(L)'
;MKLNRDLASEDLETLQEFEEELKDREPSLWTLTADISTGAVYTDNVNSVSKTRTKSSSDDRIGFNSAKYDSTLSGSLGLSASRPLGEQSSFLINISNTTSQQQEERDDDYQSYGLTLALDTVLGNQSLSPYLMFSKSDYQTDADSFSTMGGVGGFFTVGERNSISYGYSFADSKGNHNSTDLTANETNSISHAISLGHDFIVNKLITTSLSLGYGNSTAVVAAGNDYENYDLGLSLNFTFPWAYISVSNAFSFNDYKVTDTSVVSDMLRSDYTNTTDIMLTKAIGDIFPTLDPNRSFFINLSYEKVISEANMVNYDYITDSFSLSFSKSLRLN
;
A
#
# COMPACT_ATOMS: atom_id res chain seq x y z
N MET A 1 13.04 -52.56 -38.82
CA MET A 1 12.82 -51.12 -39.11
C MET A 1 11.36 -50.67 -38.96
N LYS A 2 10.37 -51.59 -39.03
CA LYS A 2 8.95 -51.24 -38.75
C LYS A 2 8.63 -51.05 -37.25
N LEU A 3 9.23 -51.88 -36.39
CA LEU A 3 8.95 -51.87 -34.93
C LEU A 3 9.29 -50.53 -34.22
N ASN A 4 10.34 -49.82 -34.68
CA ASN A 4 10.72 -48.51 -34.08
C ASN A 4 9.83 -47.33 -34.53
N ARG A 5 9.02 -47.50 -35.58
CA ARG A 5 8.09 -46.45 -36.02
C ARG A 5 6.77 -46.49 -35.26
N ASP A 6 6.35 -47.70 -34.91
CA ASP A 6 5.07 -47.87 -34.18
C ASP A 6 5.21 -47.49 -32.72
N LEU A 7 6.36 -47.75 -32.07
CA LEU A 7 6.68 -47.26 -30.71
C LEU A 7 6.79 -45.72 -30.63
N ALA A 8 7.38 -45.12 -31.67
CA ALA A 8 7.49 -43.63 -31.68
C ALA A 8 6.14 -42.93 -31.92
N SER A 9 5.17 -43.58 -32.57
CA SER A 9 3.83 -43.03 -32.76
C SER A 9 2.95 -43.17 -31.51
N GLU A 10 3.05 -44.30 -30.79
CA GLU A 10 2.37 -44.50 -29.51
C GLU A 10 2.88 -43.54 -28.43
N ASP A 11 4.20 -43.33 -28.37
CA ASP A 11 4.80 -42.34 -27.44
C ASP A 11 4.38 -40.90 -27.78
N LEU A 12 4.19 -40.59 -29.07
CA LEU A 12 3.74 -39.26 -29.50
C LEU A 12 2.25 -38.99 -29.20
N GLU A 13 1.38 -40.00 -29.41
CA GLU A 13 -0.03 -39.93 -29.03
C GLU A 13 -0.19 -39.77 -27.51
N THR A 14 0.56 -40.55 -26.73
CA THR A 14 0.53 -40.47 -25.26
C THR A 14 1.02 -39.11 -24.76
N LEU A 15 2.04 -38.50 -25.39
CA LEU A 15 2.49 -37.16 -25.08
C LEU A 15 1.45 -36.09 -25.47
N GLN A 16 0.78 -36.22 -26.60
CA GLN A 16 -0.27 -35.33 -27.03
C GLN A 16 -1.51 -35.39 -26.11
N GLU A 17 -1.93 -36.60 -25.71
CA GLU A 17 -2.99 -36.77 -24.72
C GLU A 17 -2.62 -36.18 -23.37
N PHE A 18 -1.37 -36.30 -22.93
CA PHE A 18 -0.86 -35.72 -21.71
C PHE A 18 -0.78 -34.17 -21.76
N GLU A 19 -0.37 -33.62 -22.92
CA GLU A 19 -0.40 -32.18 -23.16
C GLU A 19 -1.82 -31.60 -23.20
N GLU A 20 -2.79 -32.30 -23.79
CA GLU A 20 -4.20 -31.91 -23.78
C GLU A 20 -4.78 -32.02 -22.36
N GLU A 21 -4.48 -33.11 -21.64
CA GLU A 21 -4.92 -33.25 -20.23
C GLU A 21 -4.31 -32.19 -19.30
N LEU A 22 -3.07 -31.76 -19.55
CA LEU A 22 -2.44 -30.64 -18.85
C LEU A 22 -3.06 -29.32 -19.23
N LYS A 23 -3.39 -29.08 -20.51
CA LYS A 23 -4.08 -27.85 -20.94
C LYS A 23 -5.46 -27.70 -20.33
N ASP A 24 -6.19 -28.82 -20.21
CA ASP A 24 -7.50 -28.83 -19.56
C ASP A 24 -7.43 -28.66 -18.02
N ARG A 25 -6.28 -29.02 -17.41
CA ARG A 25 -6.06 -28.89 -15.96
C ARG A 25 -5.45 -27.55 -15.55
N GLU A 26 -4.60 -26.93 -16.37
CA GLU A 26 -3.92 -25.66 -16.05
C GLU A 26 -4.89 -24.53 -15.70
N PRO A 27 -6.03 -24.32 -16.38
CA PRO A 27 -6.96 -23.24 -16.02
C PRO A 27 -7.64 -23.43 -14.66
N SER A 28 -7.61 -24.62 -14.10
CA SER A 28 -8.29 -24.96 -12.84
C SER A 28 -7.36 -24.99 -11.62
N LEU A 29 -6.05 -24.89 -11.81
CA LEU A 29 -5.08 -24.93 -10.72
C LEU A 29 -4.93 -23.57 -10.05
N TRP A 30 -4.76 -23.62 -8.74
CA TRP A 30 -4.37 -22.45 -7.95
C TRP A 30 -2.90 -22.12 -8.19
N THR A 31 -2.59 -20.86 -8.45
CA THR A 31 -1.23 -20.35 -8.39
C THR A 31 -0.97 -19.82 -6.99
N LEU A 32 0.04 -20.35 -6.33
CA LEU A 32 0.44 -19.94 -4.98
C LEU A 32 1.73 -19.14 -5.04
N THR A 33 1.74 -17.99 -4.36
CA THR A 33 2.91 -17.12 -4.27
C THR A 33 3.16 -16.74 -2.82
N ALA A 34 4.41 -16.70 -2.41
CA ALA A 34 4.83 -16.16 -1.13
C ALA A 34 5.74 -14.95 -1.37
N ASP A 35 5.40 -13.83 -0.74
CA ASP A 35 6.16 -12.60 -0.77
C ASP A 35 6.75 -12.33 0.61
N ILE A 36 8.05 -12.16 0.68
CA ILE A 36 8.77 -11.91 1.92
C ILE A 36 9.52 -10.60 1.76
N SER A 37 9.40 -9.70 2.72
CA SER A 37 10.23 -8.51 2.76
C SER A 37 10.77 -8.24 4.16
N THR A 38 11.89 -7.55 4.22
CA THR A 38 12.46 -6.97 5.43
C THR A 38 13.13 -5.65 5.08
N GLY A 39 13.11 -4.71 6.01
CA GLY A 39 13.71 -3.41 5.76
C GLY A 39 13.97 -2.64 7.04
N ALA A 40 14.75 -1.59 6.89
CA ALA A 40 14.99 -0.61 7.93
C ALA A 40 14.67 0.78 7.39
N VAL A 41 14.04 1.59 8.21
CA VAL A 41 13.72 2.99 7.93
C VAL A 41 14.36 3.85 9.01
N TYR A 42 15.04 4.90 8.60
CA TYR A 42 15.49 5.96 9.50
C TYR A 42 14.62 7.19 9.27
N THR A 43 14.08 7.76 10.34
CA THR A 43 13.19 8.93 10.28
C THR A 43 13.67 10.01 11.25
N ASP A 44 13.74 11.25 10.78
CA ASP A 44 14.27 12.39 11.57
C ASP A 44 13.23 13.09 12.46
N ASN A 45 11.97 12.76 12.32
CA ASN A 45 10.88 13.33 13.12
C ASN A 45 9.74 12.30 13.25
N VAL A 46 10.06 11.15 13.87
CA VAL A 46 9.14 10.00 13.99
C VAL A 46 7.81 10.37 14.67
N ASN A 47 7.85 11.31 15.59
CA ASN A 47 6.68 11.77 16.34
C ASN A 47 5.93 12.94 15.67
N SER A 48 6.29 13.29 14.42
CA SER A 48 5.63 14.33 13.61
C SER A 48 5.38 15.65 14.36
N VAL A 49 6.37 16.07 15.15
CA VAL A 49 6.27 17.27 16.00
C VAL A 49 6.62 18.51 15.19
N SER A 50 5.87 19.59 15.40
CA SER A 50 6.15 20.88 14.77
C SER A 50 7.54 21.41 15.14
N LYS A 51 8.38 21.71 14.13
CA LYS A 51 9.71 22.32 14.31
C LYS A 51 9.63 23.81 14.70
N THR A 52 8.49 24.46 14.47
CA THR A 52 8.29 25.91 14.73
C THR A 52 7.51 26.19 16.00
N ARG A 53 7.27 25.19 16.80
CA ARG A 53 6.40 25.25 17.96
C ARG A 53 6.86 26.29 18.99
N THR A 54 6.04 27.31 19.19
CA THR A 54 6.20 28.27 20.31
C THR A 54 5.48 27.74 21.53
N LYS A 55 6.16 27.81 22.67
CA LYS A 55 5.64 27.42 23.98
C LYS A 55 4.42 28.27 24.36
N SER A 56 3.20 27.71 24.24
CA SER A 56 2.02 28.32 24.90
C SER A 56 1.95 27.79 26.32
N SER A 57 1.89 28.67 27.29
CA SER A 57 1.91 28.35 28.72
C SER A 57 0.65 27.63 29.23
N SER A 58 -0.35 27.40 28.37
CA SER A 58 -1.63 26.80 28.73
C SER A 58 -1.85 25.40 28.17
N ASP A 59 -0.90 24.86 27.43
CA ASP A 59 -1.07 23.59 26.73
C ASP A 59 -0.16 22.48 27.29
N ASP A 60 -0.50 22.05 28.53
CA ASP A 60 0.22 20.96 29.22
C ASP A 60 -0.01 19.59 28.59
N ARG A 61 -1.01 19.44 27.68
CA ARG A 61 -1.36 18.17 27.03
C ARG A 61 -0.49 17.86 25.81
N ILE A 62 0.08 18.86 25.21
CA ILE A 62 1.00 18.66 24.10
C ILE A 62 2.39 18.66 24.73
N GLY A 63 2.87 17.48 25.14
CA GLY A 63 4.21 17.31 25.66
C GLY A 63 5.22 18.03 24.77
N PHE A 64 6.18 18.74 25.38
CA PHE A 64 7.27 19.39 24.67
C PHE A 64 8.22 18.32 24.11
N ASN A 65 7.73 17.49 23.19
CA ASN A 65 8.59 16.55 22.52
C ASN A 65 9.37 17.32 21.46
N SER A 66 10.68 17.35 21.60
CA SER A 66 11.55 17.69 20.49
C SER A 66 11.36 16.65 19.39
N ALA A 67 11.55 17.03 18.13
CA ALA A 67 11.64 16.07 17.05
C ALA A 67 12.60 14.93 17.43
N LYS A 68 12.15 13.70 17.33
CA LYS A 68 12.92 12.51 17.68
C LYS A 68 13.36 11.80 16.41
N TYR A 69 14.57 11.32 16.46
CA TYR A 69 15.10 10.43 15.43
C TYR A 69 14.80 9.00 15.86
N ASP A 70 14.37 8.17 14.93
CA ASP A 70 14.23 6.74 15.21
C ASP A 70 14.57 5.89 13.99
N SER A 71 14.89 4.65 14.26
CA SER A 71 15.10 3.63 13.27
C SER A 71 14.08 2.51 13.47
N THR A 72 13.31 2.24 12.45
CA THR A 72 12.29 1.19 12.44
C THR A 72 12.80 -0.01 11.66
N LEU A 73 12.73 -1.19 12.24
CA LEU A 73 12.94 -2.45 11.55
C LEU A 73 11.58 -3.05 11.21
N SER A 74 11.38 -3.42 9.96
CA SER A 74 10.14 -4.02 9.48
C SER A 74 10.36 -5.36 8.80
N GLY A 75 9.36 -6.22 8.88
CA GLY A 75 9.30 -7.48 8.15
C GLY A 75 7.88 -7.74 7.69
N SER A 76 7.71 -8.31 6.50
CA SER A 76 6.40 -8.75 6.04
C SER A 76 6.45 -10.12 5.38
N LEU A 77 5.34 -10.84 5.50
CA LEU A 77 5.05 -12.09 4.83
C LEU A 77 3.67 -11.99 4.19
N GLY A 78 3.61 -12.19 2.88
CA GLY A 78 2.38 -12.31 2.11
C GLY A 78 2.25 -13.72 1.53
N LEU A 79 1.05 -14.27 1.57
CA LEU A 79 0.69 -15.52 0.89
C LEU A 79 -0.50 -15.24 -0.01
N SER A 80 -0.30 -15.41 -1.31
CA SER A 80 -1.35 -15.20 -2.31
C SER A 80 -1.72 -16.51 -2.98
N ALA A 81 -3.01 -16.72 -3.18
CA ALA A 81 -3.56 -17.81 -3.96
C ALA A 81 -4.46 -17.20 -5.04
N SER A 82 -4.17 -17.46 -6.31
CA SER A 82 -5.01 -17.02 -7.42
C SER A 82 -5.50 -18.20 -8.23
N ARG A 83 -6.74 -18.09 -8.73
CA ARG A 83 -7.37 -19.10 -9.56
C ARG A 83 -8.09 -18.45 -10.74
N PRO A 84 -7.78 -18.85 -11.98
CA PRO A 84 -8.58 -18.45 -13.12
C PRO A 84 -10.03 -18.95 -12.99
N LEU A 85 -10.98 -18.10 -13.34
CA LEU A 85 -12.42 -18.38 -13.43
C LEU A 85 -12.89 -18.29 -14.90
N GLY A 86 -12.14 -18.90 -15.80
CA GLY A 86 -12.28 -18.80 -17.25
C GLY A 86 -11.20 -17.88 -17.86
N GLU A 87 -11.40 -17.45 -19.10
CA GLU A 87 -10.38 -16.70 -19.85
C GLU A 87 -10.20 -15.25 -19.42
N GLN A 88 -11.22 -14.65 -18.79
CA GLN A 88 -11.27 -13.21 -18.54
C GLN A 88 -11.31 -12.85 -17.06
N SER A 89 -11.44 -13.82 -16.17
CA SER A 89 -11.58 -13.56 -14.75
C SER A 89 -10.65 -14.41 -13.92
N SER A 90 -10.21 -13.86 -12.78
CA SER A 90 -9.47 -14.61 -11.77
C SER A 90 -9.91 -14.22 -10.37
N PHE A 91 -9.94 -15.17 -9.47
CA PHE A 91 -10.18 -14.95 -8.05
C PHE A 91 -8.85 -14.96 -7.31
N LEU A 92 -8.66 -13.99 -6.41
CA LEU A 92 -7.48 -13.82 -5.60
C LEU A 92 -7.82 -13.86 -4.11
N ILE A 93 -7.04 -14.60 -3.37
CA ILE A 93 -6.97 -14.55 -1.91
C ILE A 93 -5.56 -14.13 -1.53
N ASN A 94 -5.42 -13.12 -0.68
CA ASN A 94 -4.13 -12.73 -0.12
C ASN A 94 -4.23 -12.67 1.40
N ILE A 95 -3.26 -13.29 2.08
CA ILE A 95 -3.08 -13.20 3.52
C ILE A 95 -1.74 -12.54 3.77
N SER A 96 -1.71 -11.52 4.61
CA SER A 96 -0.49 -10.78 4.92
C SER A 96 -0.27 -10.65 6.43
N ASN A 97 0.98 -10.62 6.81
CA ASN A 97 1.43 -10.25 8.14
C ASN A 97 2.56 -9.24 7.99
N THR A 98 2.52 -8.17 8.76
CA THR A 98 3.58 -7.16 8.83
C THR A 98 3.91 -6.89 10.27
N THR A 99 5.21 -6.83 10.59
CA THR A 99 5.72 -6.47 11.91
C THR A 99 6.60 -5.24 11.76
N SER A 100 6.46 -4.29 12.67
CA SER A 100 7.27 -3.09 12.75
C SER A 100 7.77 -2.91 14.17
N GLN A 101 9.07 -2.67 14.33
CA GLN A 101 9.71 -2.46 15.63
C GLN A 101 10.57 -1.21 15.57
N GLN A 102 10.33 -0.28 16.49
CA GLN A 102 11.11 0.94 16.63
C GLN A 102 12.21 0.74 17.67
N GLN A 103 13.34 1.42 17.50
CA GLN A 103 14.48 1.28 18.42
C GLN A 103 14.28 2.07 19.71
N GLU A 104 13.74 3.29 19.62
CA GLU A 104 13.58 4.21 20.76
C GLU A 104 12.12 4.36 21.19
N GLU A 105 11.20 4.54 20.26
CA GLU A 105 9.76 4.76 20.51
C GLU A 105 8.99 3.44 20.41
N ARG A 106 9.26 2.50 21.31
CA ARG A 106 8.66 1.14 21.30
C ARG A 106 7.13 1.12 21.46
N ASP A 107 6.54 2.21 21.94
CA ASP A 107 5.09 2.32 22.07
C ASP A 107 4.38 2.25 20.70
N ASP A 108 5.11 2.54 19.60
CA ASP A 108 4.62 2.47 18.24
C ASP A 108 4.94 1.14 17.54
N ASP A 109 5.54 0.18 18.24
CA ASP A 109 5.72 -1.18 17.72
C ASP A 109 4.36 -1.80 17.44
N TYR A 110 4.20 -2.38 16.25
CA TYR A 110 2.94 -3.03 15.89
C TYR A 110 3.13 -4.30 15.09
N GLN A 111 2.10 -5.13 15.12
CA GLN A 111 1.92 -6.27 14.24
C GLN A 111 0.57 -6.17 13.54
N SER A 112 0.57 -6.30 12.21
CA SER A 112 -0.63 -6.20 11.39
C SER A 112 -0.88 -7.51 10.64
N TYR A 113 -2.16 -7.88 10.55
CA TYR A 113 -2.65 -9.03 9.79
C TYR A 113 -3.67 -8.55 8.77
N GLY A 114 -3.61 -9.08 7.57
CA GLY A 114 -4.54 -8.75 6.50
C GLY A 114 -5.09 -9.98 5.80
N LEU A 115 -6.34 -9.91 5.38
CA LEU A 115 -6.98 -10.84 4.45
C LEU A 115 -7.64 -10.02 3.35
N THR A 116 -7.25 -10.27 2.10
CA THR A 116 -7.88 -9.66 0.92
C THR A 116 -8.50 -10.74 0.05
N LEU A 117 -9.72 -10.50 -0.39
CA LEU A 117 -10.44 -11.28 -1.40
C LEU A 117 -10.71 -10.35 -2.58
N ALA A 118 -10.34 -10.74 -3.78
CA ALA A 118 -10.59 -9.93 -4.98
C ALA A 118 -11.03 -10.81 -6.15
N LEU A 119 -11.79 -10.19 -7.05
CA LEU A 119 -12.19 -10.78 -8.32
C LEU A 119 -11.73 -9.84 -9.44
N ASP A 120 -10.71 -10.26 -10.17
CA ASP A 120 -10.24 -9.50 -11.32
C ASP A 120 -10.95 -9.98 -12.58
N THR A 121 -11.52 -9.06 -13.36
CA THR A 121 -12.19 -9.35 -14.61
C THR A 121 -11.72 -8.39 -15.70
N VAL A 122 -11.36 -8.94 -16.85
CA VAL A 122 -10.94 -8.15 -18.02
C VAL A 122 -12.03 -8.25 -19.09
N LEU A 123 -12.56 -7.11 -19.52
CA LEU A 123 -13.65 -6.97 -20.50
C LEU A 123 -13.17 -6.11 -21.67
N GLY A 124 -12.52 -6.75 -22.66
CA GLY A 124 -11.92 -6.04 -23.78
C GLY A 124 -10.74 -5.15 -23.32
N ASN A 125 -10.89 -3.84 -23.45
CA ASN A 125 -9.89 -2.85 -23.02
C ASN A 125 -10.11 -2.33 -21.59
N GLN A 126 -11.02 -2.93 -20.83
CA GLN A 126 -11.36 -2.53 -19.47
C GLN A 126 -11.04 -3.65 -18.49
N SER A 127 -10.65 -3.29 -17.27
CA SER A 127 -10.61 -4.20 -16.14
C SER A 127 -11.54 -3.72 -15.02
N LEU A 128 -12.03 -4.65 -14.24
CA LEU A 128 -12.84 -4.41 -13.06
C LEU A 128 -12.39 -5.35 -11.95
N SER A 129 -12.09 -4.79 -10.78
CA SER A 129 -11.53 -5.53 -9.65
C SER A 129 -12.27 -5.16 -8.35
N PRO A 130 -13.46 -5.73 -8.10
CA PRO A 130 -14.08 -5.65 -6.79
C PRO A 130 -13.26 -6.42 -5.76
N TYR A 131 -13.16 -5.86 -4.55
CA TYR A 131 -12.41 -6.47 -3.46
C TYR A 131 -13.05 -6.26 -2.10
N LEU A 132 -12.69 -7.13 -1.17
CA LEU A 132 -12.98 -7.04 0.24
C LEU A 132 -11.69 -7.31 1.03
N MET A 133 -11.40 -6.45 1.98
CA MET A 133 -10.21 -6.56 2.82
C MET A 133 -10.59 -6.46 4.30
N PHE A 134 -9.97 -7.29 5.09
CA PHE A 134 -10.04 -7.27 6.55
C PHE A 134 -8.63 -7.07 7.07
N SER A 135 -8.45 -6.18 8.03
CA SER A 135 -7.17 -6.02 8.70
C SER A 135 -7.33 -5.86 10.19
N LYS A 136 -6.34 -6.35 10.93
CA LYS A 136 -6.19 -6.15 12.35
C LYS A 136 -4.77 -5.67 12.61
N SER A 137 -4.60 -4.66 13.45
CA SER A 137 -3.30 -4.21 13.92
C SER A 137 -3.28 -4.23 15.44
N ASP A 138 -2.28 -4.88 15.99
CA ASP A 138 -2.02 -4.99 17.43
C ASP A 138 -0.80 -4.11 17.74
N TYR A 139 -0.97 -3.13 18.63
CA TYR A 139 0.09 -2.24 19.11
C TYR A 139 0.52 -2.62 20.52
N GLN A 140 1.76 -2.36 20.89
CA GLN A 140 2.25 -2.63 22.26
C GLN A 140 1.49 -1.84 23.35
N THR A 141 0.87 -0.75 23.00
CA THR A 141 0.10 0.13 23.90
C THR A 141 -1.35 -0.28 24.13
N ASP A 142 -1.73 -1.53 23.88
CA ASP A 142 -3.12 -2.03 23.96
C ASP A 142 -4.12 -1.29 23.02
N ALA A 143 -3.61 -0.60 22.01
CA ALA A 143 -4.40 0.12 21.00
C ALA A 143 -4.65 -0.75 19.77
N ASP A 144 -5.42 -1.81 19.92
CA ASP A 144 -5.79 -2.66 18.80
C ASP A 144 -6.71 -1.93 17.82
N SER A 145 -6.50 -2.14 16.53
CA SER A 145 -7.43 -1.66 15.51
C SER A 145 -7.90 -2.79 14.60
N PHE A 146 -9.14 -2.68 14.17
CA PHE A 146 -9.74 -3.57 13.19
C PHE A 146 -10.37 -2.72 12.08
N SER A 147 -10.13 -3.10 10.81
CA SER A 147 -10.72 -2.43 9.67
C SER A 147 -11.31 -3.43 8.69
N THR A 148 -12.49 -3.10 8.17
CA THR A 148 -13.11 -3.76 7.04
C THR A 148 -13.19 -2.76 5.90
N MET A 149 -12.62 -3.10 4.77
CA MET A 149 -12.65 -2.27 3.56
C MET A 149 -13.28 -3.06 2.42
N GLY A 150 -14.14 -2.43 1.67
CA GLY A 150 -14.66 -2.96 0.42
C GLY A 150 -14.58 -1.92 -0.68
N GLY A 151 -14.43 -2.35 -1.91
CA GLY A 151 -14.33 -1.40 -3.01
C GLY A 151 -14.36 -2.06 -4.37
N VAL A 152 -14.28 -1.22 -5.37
CA VAL A 152 -14.13 -1.60 -6.75
C VAL A 152 -13.13 -0.66 -7.41
N GLY A 153 -12.16 -1.23 -8.09
CA GLY A 153 -11.22 -0.50 -8.92
C GLY A 153 -11.23 -1.05 -10.33
N GLY A 154 -10.59 -0.33 -11.23
CA GLY A 154 -10.41 -0.80 -12.58
C GLY A 154 -9.61 0.20 -13.40
N PHE A 155 -9.32 -0.20 -14.62
CA PHE A 155 -8.74 0.70 -15.62
C PHE A 155 -9.31 0.41 -17.00
N PHE A 156 -9.19 1.38 -17.89
CA PHE A 156 -9.40 1.19 -19.30
C PHE A 156 -8.26 1.80 -20.12
N THR A 157 -7.84 1.07 -21.15
CA THR A 157 -6.75 1.49 -22.03
C THR A 157 -7.29 2.31 -23.17
N VAL A 158 -6.70 3.49 -23.39
CA VAL A 158 -7.04 4.42 -24.47
C VAL A 158 -5.86 4.49 -25.45
N GLY A 159 -5.93 3.70 -26.51
CA GLY A 159 -4.81 3.53 -27.43
C GLY A 159 -3.65 2.77 -26.78
N GLU A 160 -2.45 2.90 -27.35
CA GLU A 160 -1.26 2.15 -26.94
C GLU A 160 -0.48 2.79 -25.77
N ARG A 161 -0.78 4.04 -25.43
CA ARG A 161 0.06 4.83 -24.52
C ARG A 161 -0.66 5.39 -23.31
N ASN A 162 -1.98 5.27 -23.27
CA ASN A 162 -2.78 5.85 -22.20
C ASN A 162 -3.58 4.77 -21.49
N SER A 163 -3.60 4.84 -20.18
CA SER A 163 -4.61 4.14 -19.39
C SER A 163 -5.23 5.07 -18.36
N ILE A 164 -6.51 4.91 -18.14
CA ILE A 164 -7.26 5.67 -17.14
C ILE A 164 -7.71 4.67 -16.09
N SER A 165 -7.30 4.89 -14.85
CA SER A 165 -7.73 4.11 -13.69
C SER A 165 -8.85 4.84 -12.94
N TYR A 166 -9.70 4.07 -12.29
CA TYR A 166 -10.78 4.58 -11.44
C TYR A 166 -10.98 3.66 -10.24
N GLY A 167 -11.46 4.22 -9.16
CA GLY A 167 -11.71 3.45 -7.95
C GLY A 167 -12.77 4.08 -7.06
N TYR A 168 -13.44 3.23 -6.32
CA TYR A 168 -14.26 3.58 -5.17
C TYR A 168 -13.94 2.63 -4.04
N SER A 169 -13.83 3.14 -2.84
CA SER A 169 -13.65 2.34 -1.62
C SER A 169 -14.51 2.85 -0.48
N PHE A 170 -14.84 1.93 0.39
CA PHE A 170 -15.51 2.14 1.66
C PHE A 170 -14.70 1.45 2.74
N ALA A 171 -14.51 2.08 3.89
CA ALA A 171 -13.88 1.45 5.05
C ALA A 171 -14.66 1.74 6.33
N ASP A 172 -14.80 0.72 7.18
CA ASP A 172 -15.26 0.79 8.57
C ASP A 172 -14.08 0.41 9.46
N SER A 173 -13.56 1.38 10.19
CA SER A 173 -12.40 1.22 11.08
C SER A 173 -12.82 1.36 12.53
N LYS A 174 -12.37 0.43 13.37
CA LYS A 174 -12.67 0.37 14.79
C LYS A 174 -11.37 0.25 15.57
N GLY A 175 -11.13 1.20 16.47
CA GLY A 175 -10.10 1.09 17.49
C GLY A 175 -10.66 0.40 18.73
N ASN A 176 -9.92 -0.57 19.25
CA ASN A 176 -10.26 -1.22 20.52
C ASN A 176 -9.22 -0.79 21.55
N HIS A 177 -9.59 0.16 22.40
CA HIS A 177 -8.80 0.49 23.57
C HIS A 177 -9.40 -0.24 24.79
N ASN A 178 -8.62 -1.02 25.49
CA ASN A 178 -9.00 -1.61 26.76
C ASN A 178 -9.11 -0.60 27.91
N SER A 179 -8.99 0.69 27.61
CA SER A 179 -9.13 1.75 28.62
C SER A 179 -10.59 2.04 28.92
N THR A 180 -10.90 2.24 30.18
CA THR A 180 -12.21 2.76 30.63
C THR A 180 -12.43 4.22 30.23
N ASP A 181 -11.54 4.80 29.43
CA ASP A 181 -11.59 6.17 28.98
C ASP A 181 -12.50 6.30 27.75
N LEU A 182 -13.43 7.22 27.78
CA LEU A 182 -14.41 7.48 26.71
C LEU A 182 -13.75 7.93 25.39
N THR A 183 -12.48 8.32 25.42
CA THR A 183 -11.67 8.67 24.25
C THR A 183 -11.35 7.47 23.34
N ALA A 184 -11.49 6.24 23.83
CA ALA A 184 -11.27 5.00 23.06
C ALA A 184 -12.17 4.86 21.84
N ASN A 185 -13.35 5.48 21.85
CA ASN A 185 -14.28 5.45 20.72
C ASN A 185 -13.97 6.52 19.65
N GLU A 186 -13.02 7.41 19.89
CA GLU A 186 -12.66 8.49 18.97
C GLU A 186 -12.00 7.99 17.69
N THR A 187 -11.48 6.75 17.67
CA THR A 187 -10.84 6.15 16.50
C THR A 187 -11.80 5.40 15.57
N ASN A 188 -13.06 5.22 15.98
CA ASN A 188 -14.04 4.57 15.13
C ASN A 188 -14.48 5.51 14.01
N SER A 189 -14.29 5.10 12.76
CA SER A 189 -14.63 5.92 11.60
C SER A 189 -15.18 5.11 10.45
N ILE A 190 -16.03 5.76 9.67
CA ILE A 190 -16.51 5.29 8.37
C ILE A 190 -15.95 6.23 7.31
N SER A 191 -15.31 5.70 6.30
CA SER A 191 -14.76 6.49 5.22
C SER A 191 -15.18 5.99 3.85
N HIS A 192 -15.27 6.92 2.90
CA HIS A 192 -15.50 6.68 1.50
C HIS A 192 -14.45 7.42 0.69
N ALA A 193 -13.96 6.82 -0.38
CA ALA A 193 -13.05 7.48 -1.30
C ALA A 193 -13.36 7.12 -2.75
N ILE A 194 -13.18 8.10 -3.63
CA ILE A 194 -13.18 7.94 -5.09
C ILE A 194 -11.82 8.36 -5.61
N SER A 195 -11.31 7.65 -6.61
CA SER A 195 -10.05 7.97 -7.26
C SER A 195 -10.18 7.91 -8.77
N LEU A 196 -9.42 8.76 -9.45
CA LEU A 196 -9.24 8.78 -10.89
C LEU A 196 -7.75 8.93 -11.18
N GLY A 197 -7.21 8.10 -12.06
CA GLY A 197 -5.82 8.15 -12.46
C GLY A 197 -5.67 8.17 -13.98
N HIS A 198 -4.54 8.68 -14.45
CA HIS A 198 -4.15 8.66 -15.86
C HIS A 198 -2.67 8.32 -15.94
N ASP A 199 -2.34 7.22 -16.62
CA ASP A 199 -0.98 6.85 -16.95
C ASP A 199 -0.70 7.13 -18.41
N PHE A 200 0.46 7.73 -18.68
CA PHE A 200 0.92 8.03 -20.02
C PHE A 200 2.32 7.47 -20.27
N ILE A 201 2.45 6.59 -21.25
CA ILE A 201 3.72 6.02 -21.70
C ILE A 201 4.39 7.01 -22.64
N VAL A 202 5.34 7.78 -22.13
CA VAL A 202 6.14 8.73 -22.94
C VAL A 202 6.98 7.98 -23.98
N ASN A 203 7.67 6.93 -23.49
CA ASN A 203 8.44 6.02 -24.33
C ASN A 203 8.65 4.68 -23.56
N LYS A 204 9.46 3.76 -24.13
CA LYS A 204 9.74 2.44 -23.51
C LYS A 204 10.41 2.50 -22.14
N LEU A 205 11.00 3.64 -21.77
CA LEU A 205 11.75 3.81 -20.53
C LEU A 205 11.02 4.72 -19.53
N ILE A 206 10.05 5.51 -19.97
CA ILE A 206 9.44 6.57 -19.15
C ILE A 206 7.92 6.45 -19.19
N THR A 207 7.34 6.36 -18.01
CA THR A 207 5.90 6.47 -17.78
C THR A 207 5.63 7.61 -16.80
N THR A 208 4.60 8.39 -17.05
CA THR A 208 4.11 9.43 -16.14
C THR A 208 2.73 9.05 -15.65
N SER A 209 2.43 9.36 -14.39
CA SER A 209 1.10 9.14 -13.83
C SER A 209 0.60 10.41 -13.14
N LEU A 210 -0.69 10.66 -13.31
CA LEU A 210 -1.45 11.69 -12.61
C LEU A 210 -2.57 10.98 -11.86
N SER A 211 -2.80 11.31 -10.59
CA SER A 211 -3.93 10.80 -9.81
C SER A 211 -4.67 11.93 -9.11
N LEU A 212 -5.99 11.78 -9.03
CA LEU A 212 -6.90 12.65 -8.30
C LEU A 212 -7.70 11.78 -7.34
N GLY A 213 -7.89 12.24 -6.12
CA GLY A 213 -8.67 11.58 -5.10
C GLY A 213 -9.62 12.54 -4.40
N TYR A 214 -10.76 12.02 -4.00
CA TYR A 214 -11.66 12.66 -3.05
C TYR A 214 -12.10 11.61 -2.05
N GLY A 215 -12.06 11.96 -0.77
CA GLY A 215 -12.53 11.12 0.30
C GLY A 215 -13.29 11.91 1.35
N ASN A 216 -14.05 11.20 2.15
CA ASN A 216 -14.60 11.72 3.39
C ASN A 216 -14.43 10.68 4.49
N SER A 217 -14.22 11.15 5.70
CA SER A 217 -14.19 10.31 6.90
C SER A 217 -15.13 10.91 7.93
N THR A 218 -15.97 10.06 8.52
CA THR A 218 -16.91 10.42 9.57
C THR A 218 -16.57 9.61 10.81
N ALA A 219 -16.22 10.26 11.90
CA ALA A 219 -16.02 9.62 13.19
C ALA A 219 -17.36 9.24 13.81
N VAL A 220 -17.45 8.03 14.37
CA VAL A 220 -18.72 7.53 14.94
C VAL A 220 -19.04 8.19 16.26
N VAL A 221 -18.05 8.66 17.02
CA VAL A 221 -18.23 9.19 18.39
C VAL A 221 -17.65 10.58 18.58
N ALA A 222 -16.51 10.90 17.98
CA ALA A 222 -15.87 12.21 18.12
C ALA A 222 -15.90 12.98 16.80
N ALA A 223 -16.87 13.85 16.65
CA ALA A 223 -17.07 14.64 15.43
C ALA A 223 -15.85 15.52 15.06
N GLY A 224 -14.89 15.75 15.97
CA GLY A 224 -13.65 16.48 15.70
C GLY A 224 -12.72 15.80 14.67
N ASN A 225 -12.96 14.53 14.33
CA ASN A 225 -12.20 13.78 13.31
C ASN A 225 -12.97 13.63 11.99
N ASP A 226 -14.09 14.32 11.82
CA ASP A 226 -14.80 14.37 10.54
C ASP A 226 -14.06 15.28 9.57
N TYR A 227 -13.66 14.77 8.43
CA TYR A 227 -12.98 15.58 7.42
C TYR A 227 -13.31 15.14 5.98
N GLU A 228 -13.14 16.06 5.07
CA GLU A 228 -13.05 15.79 3.63
C GLU A 228 -11.57 15.85 3.21
N ASN A 229 -11.21 14.95 2.32
CA ASN A 229 -9.86 14.83 1.79
C ASN A 229 -9.86 15.02 0.28
N TYR A 230 -8.89 15.77 -0.23
CA TYR A 230 -8.64 15.98 -1.65
C TYR A 230 -7.17 15.66 -1.95
N ASP A 231 -6.92 14.73 -2.86
CA ASP A 231 -5.58 14.28 -3.21
C ASP A 231 -5.25 14.58 -4.66
N LEU A 232 -4.00 14.98 -4.89
CA LEU A 232 -3.38 15.10 -6.20
C LEU A 232 -2.02 14.40 -6.16
N GLY A 233 -1.81 13.42 -7.04
CA GLY A 233 -0.53 12.72 -7.16
C GLY A 233 0.05 12.87 -8.56
N LEU A 234 1.37 13.02 -8.63
CA LEU A 234 2.17 13.05 -9.85
C LEU A 234 3.31 12.05 -9.69
N SER A 235 3.60 11.24 -10.71
CA SER A 235 4.78 10.39 -10.71
C SER A 235 5.47 10.30 -12.05
N LEU A 236 6.78 10.09 -11.98
CA LEU A 236 7.68 9.81 -13.11
C LEU A 236 8.38 8.49 -12.83
N ASN A 237 8.20 7.53 -13.71
CA ASN A 237 8.76 6.21 -13.57
C ASN A 237 9.75 5.95 -14.71
N PHE A 238 10.97 5.55 -14.36
CA PHE A 238 12.03 5.24 -15.28
C PHE A 238 12.38 3.75 -15.19
N THR A 239 12.18 3.02 -16.28
CA THR A 239 12.49 1.59 -16.36
C THR A 239 13.76 1.39 -17.18
N PHE A 240 14.92 1.36 -16.52
CA PHE A 240 16.19 1.06 -17.17
C PHE A 240 16.44 -0.46 -17.18
N PRO A 241 17.29 -0.97 -18.10
CA PRO A 241 17.66 -2.38 -18.09
C PRO A 241 18.31 -2.85 -16.79
N TRP A 242 18.88 -1.93 -16.01
CA TRP A 242 19.65 -2.20 -14.80
C TRP A 242 18.95 -1.79 -13.50
N ALA A 243 17.92 -0.96 -13.54
CA ALA A 243 17.15 -0.52 -12.35
C ALA A 243 15.83 0.11 -12.74
N TYR A 244 14.92 0.16 -11.77
CA TYR A 244 13.71 0.98 -11.82
C TYR A 244 13.88 2.16 -10.86
N ILE A 245 13.53 3.36 -11.33
CA ILE A 245 13.54 4.59 -10.52
C ILE A 245 12.15 5.21 -10.59
N SER A 246 11.59 5.53 -9.44
CA SER A 246 10.32 6.28 -9.32
C SER A 246 10.57 7.58 -8.58
N VAL A 247 10.01 8.67 -9.09
CA VAL A 247 9.94 9.95 -8.40
C VAL A 247 8.48 10.35 -8.35
N SER A 248 7.94 10.52 -7.16
CA SER A 248 6.55 10.91 -6.97
C SER A 248 6.42 12.12 -6.07
N ASN A 249 5.34 12.86 -6.28
CA ASN A 249 4.93 13.95 -5.42
C ASN A 249 3.41 13.87 -5.22
N ALA A 250 2.97 13.87 -3.99
CA ALA A 250 1.58 13.82 -3.60
C ALA A 250 1.22 15.05 -2.76
N PHE A 251 0.07 15.62 -3.03
CA PHE A 251 -0.53 16.71 -2.29
C PHE A 251 -1.85 16.21 -1.71
N SER A 252 -2.05 16.42 -0.41
CA SER A 252 -3.28 16.05 0.28
C SER A 252 -3.80 17.28 1.04
N PHE A 253 -5.09 17.49 0.92
CA PHE A 253 -5.83 18.55 1.58
C PHE A 253 -6.90 17.92 2.47
N ASN A 254 -6.89 18.21 3.79
CA ASN A 254 -7.89 17.73 4.72
C ASN A 254 -8.64 18.91 5.33
N ASP A 255 -9.94 18.99 5.08
CA ASP A 255 -10.83 19.98 5.66
C ASP A 255 -11.70 19.35 6.76
N TYR A 256 -11.45 19.69 8.00
CA TYR A 256 -12.20 19.18 9.15
C TYR A 256 -13.53 19.91 9.33
N LYS A 257 -14.58 19.17 9.66
CA LYS A 257 -15.97 19.67 9.71
C LYS A 257 -16.37 20.18 11.08
N VAL A 258 -15.63 19.81 12.13
CA VAL A 258 -15.95 20.16 13.50
C VAL A 258 -14.69 20.67 14.19
N THR A 259 -14.85 21.64 15.08
CA THR A 259 -13.74 22.18 15.87
C THR A 259 -13.15 21.10 16.77
N ASP A 260 -11.83 21.00 16.77
CA ASP A 260 -11.12 20.14 17.71
C ASP A 260 -11.26 20.71 19.13
N THR A 261 -12.05 20.04 19.96
CA THR A 261 -12.29 20.47 21.35
C THR A 261 -11.06 20.30 22.24
N SER A 262 -10.05 19.59 21.79
CA SER A 262 -8.77 19.44 22.48
C SER A 262 -7.86 20.66 22.33
N VAL A 263 -8.16 21.52 21.35
CA VAL A 263 -7.46 22.79 21.10
C VAL A 263 -8.44 23.92 21.42
N VAL A 264 -8.01 24.88 22.22
CA VAL A 264 -8.83 26.08 22.59
C VAL A 264 -8.91 27.02 21.39
N SER A 265 -9.66 26.63 20.37
CA SER A 265 -9.86 27.38 19.13
C SER A 265 -11.24 27.13 18.59
N ASP A 266 -11.99 28.16 18.26
CA ASP A 266 -13.25 28.11 17.52
C ASP A 266 -13.01 27.91 16.01
N MET A 267 -11.77 27.69 15.59
CA MET A 267 -11.41 27.51 14.17
C MET A 267 -11.54 26.04 13.75
N LEU A 268 -12.07 25.83 12.56
CA LEU A 268 -11.99 24.53 11.88
C LEU A 268 -10.54 24.29 11.43
N ARG A 269 -10.06 23.09 11.66
CA ARG A 269 -8.72 22.67 11.21
C ARG A 269 -8.75 22.42 9.70
N SER A 270 -7.68 22.83 9.03
CA SER A 270 -7.41 22.52 7.64
C SER A 270 -5.92 22.21 7.51
N ASP A 271 -5.60 21.06 6.97
CA ASP A 271 -4.24 20.58 6.82
C ASP A 271 -3.90 20.43 5.33
N TYR A 272 -2.69 20.81 5.00
CA TYR A 272 -2.06 20.56 3.71
C TYR A 272 -0.83 19.70 3.92
N THR A 273 -0.72 18.59 3.18
CA THR A 273 0.45 17.73 3.23
C THR A 273 1.03 17.58 1.83
N ASN A 274 2.33 17.77 1.72
CA ASN A 274 3.11 17.47 0.52
C ASN A 274 4.09 16.34 0.83
N THR A 275 3.98 15.25 0.10
CA THR A 275 4.89 14.11 0.18
C THR A 275 5.67 13.98 -1.11
N THR A 276 7.00 14.00 -1.01
CA THR A 276 7.90 13.69 -2.12
C THR A 276 8.59 12.37 -1.82
N ASP A 277 8.51 11.42 -2.74
CA ASP A 277 9.17 10.12 -2.65
C ASP A 277 10.10 9.90 -3.85
N ILE A 278 11.27 9.35 -3.58
CA ILE A 278 12.25 8.91 -4.59
C ILE A 278 12.63 7.48 -4.25
N MET A 279 12.37 6.54 -5.17
CA MET A 279 12.66 5.12 -4.98
C MET A 279 13.56 4.59 -6.09
N LEU A 280 14.54 3.79 -5.70
CA LEU A 280 15.38 2.99 -6.58
C LEU A 280 15.18 1.52 -6.26
N THR A 281 14.76 0.73 -7.24
CA THR A 281 14.62 -0.72 -7.14
C THR A 281 15.61 -1.41 -8.07
N LYS A 282 16.32 -2.42 -7.55
CA LYS A 282 17.27 -3.22 -8.29
C LYS A 282 17.10 -4.71 -8.00
N ALA A 283 17.02 -5.53 -9.06
CA ALA A 283 17.06 -6.98 -8.91
C ALA A 283 18.48 -7.44 -8.54
N ILE A 284 18.62 -8.28 -7.53
CA ILE A 284 19.91 -8.86 -7.10
C ILE A 284 20.49 -9.75 -8.18
N GLY A 285 19.66 -10.44 -8.94
CA GLY A 285 20.06 -11.26 -10.08
C GLY A 285 20.82 -10.50 -11.16
N ASP A 286 20.66 -9.17 -11.27
CA ASP A 286 21.44 -8.33 -12.17
C ASP A 286 22.89 -8.13 -11.71
N ILE A 287 23.12 -8.22 -10.39
CA ILE A 287 24.44 -8.06 -9.77
C ILE A 287 25.09 -9.43 -9.57
N PHE A 288 24.30 -10.40 -9.10
CA PHE A 288 24.73 -11.75 -8.76
C PHE A 288 23.81 -12.79 -9.42
N PRO A 289 23.97 -13.07 -10.74
CA PRO A 289 23.08 -13.98 -11.48
C PRO A 289 23.02 -15.41 -10.91
N THR A 290 24.09 -15.84 -10.23
CA THR A 290 24.14 -17.18 -9.61
C THR A 290 23.32 -17.29 -8.32
N LEU A 291 23.09 -16.16 -7.62
CA LEU A 291 22.30 -16.13 -6.38
C LEU A 291 20.80 -15.98 -6.65
N ASP A 292 20.45 -15.29 -7.72
CA ASP A 292 19.06 -15.05 -8.11
C ASP A 292 18.89 -15.10 -9.62
N PRO A 293 18.95 -16.31 -10.23
CA PRO A 293 18.82 -16.47 -11.68
C PRO A 293 17.45 -16.04 -12.20
N ASN A 294 16.42 -16.06 -11.36
CA ASN A 294 15.04 -15.71 -11.72
C ASN A 294 14.71 -14.23 -11.48
N ARG A 295 15.66 -13.44 -10.99
CA ARG A 295 15.45 -12.02 -10.64
C ARG A 295 14.24 -11.79 -9.73
N SER A 296 14.06 -12.67 -8.76
CA SER A 296 12.95 -12.65 -7.81
C SER A 296 13.28 -11.93 -6.49
N PHE A 297 14.55 -11.52 -6.32
CA PHE A 297 15.05 -10.84 -5.13
C PHE A 297 15.45 -9.41 -5.46
N PHE A 298 14.85 -8.44 -4.77
CA PHE A 298 15.02 -7.01 -5.02
C PHE A 298 15.60 -6.30 -3.81
N ILE A 299 16.40 -5.27 -4.10
CA ILE A 299 16.84 -4.25 -3.15
C ILE A 299 16.10 -2.97 -3.52
N ASN A 300 15.49 -2.34 -2.51
CA ASN A 300 14.84 -1.04 -2.66
C ASN A 300 15.51 -0.04 -1.73
N LEU A 301 15.85 1.11 -2.28
CA LEU A 301 16.29 2.29 -1.55
C LEU A 301 15.24 3.36 -1.76
N SER A 302 14.76 4.00 -0.70
CA SER A 302 13.88 5.15 -0.86
C SER A 302 14.26 6.30 0.06
N TYR A 303 13.91 7.48 -0.40
CA TYR A 303 13.90 8.71 0.37
C TYR A 303 12.52 9.31 0.27
N GLU A 304 11.94 9.62 1.42
CA GLU A 304 10.66 10.31 1.52
C GLU A 304 10.81 11.60 2.31
N LYS A 305 10.18 12.65 1.83
CA LYS A 305 10.03 13.91 2.54
C LYS A 305 8.56 14.26 2.65
N VAL A 306 8.09 14.46 3.88
CA VAL A 306 6.75 14.94 4.18
C VAL A 306 6.83 16.35 4.76
N ILE A 307 6.06 17.25 4.18
CA ILE A 307 5.84 18.61 4.69
C ILE A 307 4.35 18.71 4.98
N SER A 308 4.00 18.91 6.25
CA SER A 308 2.63 19.16 6.69
C SER A 308 2.51 20.57 7.21
N GLU A 309 1.54 21.30 6.70
CA GLU A 309 1.19 22.65 7.10
C GLU A 309 -0.29 22.66 7.50
N ALA A 310 -0.60 23.27 8.63
CA ALA A 310 -1.97 23.40 9.10
C ALA A 310 -2.28 24.86 9.42
N ASN A 311 -3.57 25.19 9.39
CA ASN A 311 -3.99 26.51 9.92
C ASN A 311 -3.86 26.60 11.46
N MET A 312 -3.49 25.49 12.11
CA MET A 312 -3.17 25.41 13.55
C MET A 312 -1.69 25.02 13.71
N VAL A 313 -0.91 25.88 14.31
CA VAL A 313 0.57 25.82 14.40
C VAL A 313 1.12 24.49 14.98
N ASN A 314 0.33 23.80 15.81
CA ASN A 314 0.78 22.57 16.46
C ASN A 314 0.77 21.33 15.55
N TYR A 315 0.20 21.44 14.35
CA TYR A 315 0.09 20.36 13.37
C TYR A 315 1.07 20.51 12.19
N ASP A 316 1.88 21.58 12.20
CA ASP A 316 2.94 21.76 11.20
C ASP A 316 4.12 20.86 11.53
N TYR A 317 4.57 20.06 10.57
CA TYR A 317 5.80 19.26 10.75
C TYR A 317 6.51 19.02 9.42
N ILE A 318 7.77 18.67 9.51
CA ILE A 318 8.58 18.19 8.39
C ILE A 318 9.24 16.91 8.85
N THR A 319 9.18 15.88 7.99
CA THR A 319 9.82 14.59 8.24
C THR A 319 10.63 14.19 7.01
N ASP A 320 11.84 13.77 7.22
CA ASP A 320 12.70 13.15 6.23
C ASP A 320 12.95 11.68 6.62
N SER A 321 12.71 10.76 5.70
CA SER A 321 12.90 9.33 5.94
C SER A 321 13.77 8.70 4.87
N PHE A 322 14.65 7.79 5.28
CA PHE A 322 15.45 6.98 4.39
C PHE A 322 15.18 5.51 4.65
N SER A 323 14.95 4.73 3.62
CA SER A 323 14.72 3.31 3.78
C SER A 323 15.62 2.45 2.91
N LEU A 324 15.94 1.27 3.43
CA LEU A 324 16.55 0.16 2.71
C LEU A 324 15.70 -1.07 2.97
N SER A 325 15.20 -1.70 1.92
CA SER A 325 14.46 -2.94 2.06
C SER A 325 14.91 -3.99 1.05
N PHE A 326 14.66 -5.23 1.42
CA PHE A 326 14.88 -6.42 0.61
C PHE A 326 13.56 -7.15 0.46
N SER A 327 13.21 -7.54 -0.75
CA SER A 327 12.00 -8.31 -1.01
C SER A 327 12.25 -9.47 -1.94
N LYS A 328 11.53 -10.57 -1.72
CA LYS A 328 11.59 -11.77 -2.56
C LYS A 328 10.20 -12.33 -2.77
N SER A 329 9.88 -12.62 -4.04
CA SER A 329 8.67 -13.31 -4.43
C SER A 329 9.01 -14.74 -4.84
N LEU A 330 8.28 -15.71 -4.31
CA LEU A 330 8.45 -17.14 -4.55
C LEU A 330 7.16 -17.73 -5.11
N ARG A 331 7.21 -18.32 -6.27
CA ARG A 331 6.13 -19.16 -6.76
C ARG A 331 6.27 -20.55 -6.10
N LEU A 332 5.18 -21.03 -5.47
CA LEU A 332 5.19 -22.26 -4.66
C LEU A 332 4.70 -23.49 -5.43
N ASN A 333 4.14 -23.31 -6.65
CA ASN A 333 3.64 -24.38 -7.54
C ASN A 333 3.84 -24.06 -9.02
#